data_59a3b6093837f2ad0a1a0fb05901b62d
#
_entry.id   59a3b6093837f2ad0a1a0fb05901b62d
#
_cell.length_a   1.000
_cell.length_b   1.000
_cell.length_c   1.000
_cell.angle_alpha   90.00
_cell.angle_beta   90.00
_cell.angle_gamma   90.00
#
_symmetry.space_group_name_H-M   'P 1'
#
loop_
_entity.id
_entity.type
_entity.pdbx_description
1 polymer ?
#
loop_
_entity_poly.entity_id
_entity_poly.type
_entity_poly.pdbx_seq_one_letter_code
_entity_poly.pdbx_strand_id
1 'polypeptide(L)'
;MQKLNDIVDLDTYPIENTAFGERCLNILKSEGVLTLPGFLRQNVIEKLVEEAELQKQNAYFTTSTHNVYLTPKRSDLEAEHVFNRQLCSSKGCITTDQVPPDSYLHTVYNAEIFRQFIAAVVGENKLYEYADPLSSINVHFASEGQELNWHFDNSEFAITLLLQSPKAGGRFEYVKDLRRAEQDDMNYAGVEAVLDEKAMPSYLKVEPGTLVLFRGRNSMHR
;
A
#
# COMPACT_ATOMS: atom_id res chain seq x y z
N MET A 1 3.92 -19.47 -20.93
CA MET A 1 3.78 -18.13 -20.31
C MET A 1 2.35 -17.98 -19.81
N GLN A 2 2.16 -17.66 -18.57
CA GLN A 2 0.86 -17.40 -17.96
C GLN A 2 0.28 -16.12 -18.57
N LYS A 3 -1.00 -16.13 -18.91
CA LYS A 3 -1.66 -14.93 -19.47
C LYS A 3 -2.23 -14.09 -18.32
N LEU A 4 -2.17 -12.78 -18.47
CA LEU A 4 -2.70 -11.86 -17.45
C LEU A 4 -4.19 -12.13 -17.15
N ASN A 5 -4.99 -12.48 -18.16
CA ASN A 5 -6.41 -12.81 -17.99
C ASN A 5 -6.67 -14.09 -17.16
N ASP A 6 -5.67 -14.97 -17.03
CA ASP A 6 -5.78 -16.15 -16.15
C ASP A 6 -5.56 -15.77 -14.67
N ILE A 7 -5.01 -14.57 -14.43
CA ILE A 7 -4.60 -14.05 -13.11
C ILE A 7 -5.56 -12.97 -12.64
N VAL A 8 -5.81 -11.97 -13.51
CA VAL A 8 -6.65 -10.80 -13.23
C VAL A 8 -8.01 -10.99 -13.88
N ASP A 9 -9.07 -10.58 -13.21
CA ASP A 9 -10.42 -10.56 -13.77
C ASP A 9 -10.61 -9.36 -14.72
N LEU A 10 -10.09 -9.52 -15.96
CA LEU A 10 -10.17 -8.48 -16.99
C LEU A 10 -11.59 -8.27 -17.54
N ASP A 11 -12.50 -9.20 -17.31
CA ASP A 11 -13.91 -9.06 -17.70
C ASP A 11 -14.60 -8.03 -16.81
N THR A 12 -14.34 -8.07 -15.51
CA THR A 12 -14.84 -7.07 -14.54
C THR A 12 -14.01 -5.79 -14.59
N TYR A 13 -12.71 -5.90 -14.77
CA TYR A 13 -11.76 -4.79 -14.76
C TYR A 13 -11.03 -4.65 -16.10
N PRO A 14 -11.66 -4.02 -17.11
CA PRO A 14 -11.06 -3.86 -18.44
C PRO A 14 -9.95 -2.79 -18.43
N ILE A 15 -8.79 -3.14 -17.87
CA ILE A 15 -7.67 -2.21 -17.64
C ILE A 15 -7.07 -1.64 -18.93
N GLU A 16 -7.36 -2.22 -20.09
CA GLU A 16 -7.03 -1.66 -21.42
C GLU A 16 -7.96 -0.51 -21.84
N ASN A 17 -9.09 -0.38 -21.18
CA ASN A 17 -10.09 0.60 -21.57
C ASN A 17 -9.80 1.95 -20.95
N THR A 18 -9.52 2.94 -21.80
CA THR A 18 -9.19 4.31 -21.36
C THR A 18 -10.28 4.92 -20.47
N ALA A 19 -11.57 4.73 -20.81
CA ALA A 19 -12.67 5.27 -20.01
C ALA A 19 -12.77 4.59 -18.63
N PHE A 20 -12.35 3.32 -18.51
CA PHE A 20 -12.22 2.68 -17.20
C PHE A 20 -11.10 3.31 -16.40
N GLY A 21 -9.92 3.52 -16.99
CA GLY A 21 -8.78 4.21 -16.36
C GLY A 21 -9.15 5.61 -15.86
N GLU A 22 -9.86 6.41 -16.68
CA GLU A 22 -10.34 7.74 -16.31
C GLU A 22 -11.32 7.71 -15.12
N ARG A 23 -12.24 6.76 -15.07
CA ARG A 23 -13.13 6.58 -13.91
C ARG A 23 -12.34 6.26 -12.65
N CYS A 24 -11.36 5.35 -12.73
CA CYS A 24 -10.49 4.99 -11.62
C CYS A 24 -9.67 6.19 -11.13
N LEU A 25 -9.12 6.99 -12.05
CA LEU A 25 -8.42 8.25 -11.73
C LEU A 25 -9.31 9.22 -10.95
N ASN A 26 -10.55 9.40 -11.41
CA ASN A 26 -11.49 10.31 -10.76
C ASN A 26 -11.84 9.84 -9.34
N ILE A 27 -12.05 8.53 -9.15
CA ILE A 27 -12.26 7.95 -7.81
C ILE A 27 -11.04 8.16 -6.93
N LEU A 28 -9.83 7.83 -7.41
CA LEU A 28 -8.60 8.00 -6.64
C LEU A 28 -8.37 9.47 -6.24
N LYS A 29 -8.67 10.42 -7.13
CA LYS A 29 -8.58 11.86 -6.84
C LYS A 29 -9.62 12.32 -5.81
N SER A 30 -10.88 11.88 -5.95
CA SER A 30 -11.95 12.30 -5.05
C SER A 30 -11.87 11.65 -3.68
N GLU A 31 -11.52 10.35 -3.62
CA GLU A 31 -11.54 9.57 -2.37
C GLU A 31 -10.18 9.42 -1.71
N GLY A 32 -9.07 9.67 -2.44
CA GLY A 32 -7.70 9.39 -1.98
C GLY A 32 -7.33 7.91 -1.99
N VAL A 33 -8.29 7.06 -2.31
CA VAL A 33 -8.13 5.60 -2.41
C VAL A 33 -9.00 5.05 -3.52
N LEU A 34 -8.47 4.06 -4.24
CA LEU A 34 -9.23 3.23 -5.19
C LEU A 34 -9.13 1.79 -4.72
N THR A 35 -10.25 1.09 -4.66
CA THR A 35 -10.31 -0.34 -4.39
C THR A 35 -10.98 -1.07 -5.55
N LEU A 36 -10.38 -2.17 -6.01
CA LEU A 36 -10.92 -3.07 -7.03
C LEU A 36 -11.05 -4.48 -6.41
N PRO A 37 -12.20 -4.78 -5.77
CA PRO A 37 -12.43 -6.08 -5.10
C PRO A 37 -12.46 -7.23 -6.10
N GLY A 38 -11.81 -8.36 -5.78
CA GLY A 38 -11.75 -9.51 -6.69
C GLY A 38 -10.94 -9.24 -7.96
N PHE A 39 -9.99 -8.31 -7.92
CA PHE A 39 -9.08 -8.03 -9.03
C PHE A 39 -8.26 -9.27 -9.41
N LEU A 40 -7.76 -10.02 -8.42
CA LEU A 40 -7.18 -11.33 -8.64
C LEU A 40 -8.26 -12.41 -8.61
N ARG A 41 -8.14 -13.39 -9.49
CA ARG A 41 -9.00 -14.57 -9.50
C ARG A 41 -8.75 -15.45 -8.26
N GLN A 42 -9.80 -16.09 -7.74
CA GLN A 42 -9.74 -16.84 -6.49
C GLN A 42 -8.65 -17.93 -6.45
N ASN A 43 -8.53 -18.71 -7.53
CA ASN A 43 -7.50 -19.75 -7.64
C ASN A 43 -6.06 -19.19 -7.65
N VAL A 44 -5.88 -17.93 -8.04
CA VAL A 44 -4.59 -17.23 -8.01
C VAL A 44 -4.25 -16.83 -6.58
N ILE A 45 -5.23 -16.31 -5.84
CA ILE A 45 -5.06 -15.91 -4.44
C ILE A 45 -4.57 -17.11 -3.60
N GLU A 46 -5.20 -18.27 -3.76
CA GLU A 46 -4.85 -19.49 -3.03
C GLU A 46 -3.39 -19.88 -3.28
N LYS A 47 -2.93 -19.85 -4.53
CA LYS A 47 -1.54 -20.13 -4.88
C LYS A 47 -0.56 -19.10 -4.33
N LEU A 48 -0.90 -17.80 -4.39
CA LEU A 48 -0.04 -16.75 -3.84
C LEU A 48 0.09 -16.84 -2.32
N VAL A 49 -0.97 -17.23 -1.63
CA VAL A 49 -0.94 -17.49 -0.19
C VAL A 49 -0.03 -18.68 0.12
N GLU A 50 -0.15 -19.77 -0.64
CA GLU A 50 0.72 -20.95 -0.49
C GLU A 50 2.19 -20.59 -0.73
N GLU A 51 2.50 -19.88 -1.82
CA GLU A 51 3.84 -19.38 -2.11
C GLU A 51 4.39 -18.51 -0.97
N ALA A 52 3.59 -17.56 -0.47
CA ALA A 52 3.97 -16.68 0.63
C ALA A 52 4.25 -17.47 1.92
N GLU A 53 3.40 -18.42 2.29
CA GLU A 53 3.60 -19.23 3.51
C GLU A 53 4.87 -20.09 3.41
N LEU A 54 5.19 -20.66 2.24
CA LEU A 54 6.44 -21.39 2.02
C LEU A 54 7.68 -20.51 2.18
N GLN A 55 7.59 -19.25 1.78
CA GLN A 55 8.70 -18.29 1.87
C GLN A 55 8.79 -17.57 3.23
N LYS A 56 7.78 -17.66 4.06
CA LYS A 56 7.71 -16.94 5.35
C LYS A 56 8.89 -17.17 6.28
N GLN A 57 9.49 -18.36 6.24
CA GLN A 57 10.69 -18.69 7.01
C GLN A 57 11.92 -17.84 6.60
N ASN A 58 11.91 -17.28 5.38
CA ASN A 58 12.96 -16.43 4.83
C ASN A 58 12.65 -14.93 5.06
N ALA A 59 11.48 -14.60 5.61
CA ALA A 59 11.09 -13.23 5.82
C ALA A 59 11.95 -12.54 6.88
N TYR A 60 12.32 -11.30 6.60
CA TYR A 60 12.95 -10.42 7.57
C TYR A 60 11.88 -9.78 8.45
N PHE A 61 11.85 -10.17 9.71
CA PHE A 61 10.98 -9.59 10.72
C PHE A 61 11.69 -8.45 11.44
N THR A 62 11.07 -7.29 11.46
CA THR A 62 11.63 -6.09 12.07
C THR A 62 10.64 -5.39 12.97
N THR A 63 11.17 -4.71 13.98
CA THR A 63 10.46 -3.75 14.80
C THR A 63 11.27 -2.46 14.79
N SER A 64 10.63 -1.35 14.46
CA SER A 64 11.29 -0.05 14.37
C SER A 64 10.43 1.04 14.99
N THR A 65 11.08 2.11 15.44
CA THR A 65 10.41 3.33 15.89
C THR A 65 10.59 4.43 14.84
N HIS A 66 9.54 5.19 14.60
CA HIS A 66 9.54 6.30 13.65
C HIS A 66 8.54 7.38 14.10
N ASN A 67 8.69 8.58 13.60
CA ASN A 67 7.62 9.56 13.66
C ASN A 67 6.66 9.37 12.47
N VAL A 68 5.51 10.01 12.47
CA VAL A 68 4.51 9.87 11.40
C VAL A 68 5.01 10.32 10.02
N TYR A 69 6.07 11.13 9.96
CA TYR A 69 6.64 11.66 8.72
C TYR A 69 7.76 10.78 8.15
N LEU A 70 8.14 9.70 8.84
CA LEU A 70 9.23 8.77 8.47
C LEU A 70 10.56 9.50 8.23
N THR A 71 10.85 10.52 9.03
CA THR A 71 12.04 11.34 8.96
C THR A 71 12.78 11.37 10.30
N PRO A 72 14.06 11.76 10.34
CA PRO A 72 14.76 11.99 11.60
C PRO A 72 14.04 13.02 12.49
N LYS A 73 14.24 12.91 13.80
CA LYS A 73 13.75 13.92 14.74
C LYS A 73 14.32 15.30 14.40
N ARG A 74 13.55 16.33 14.62
CA ARG A 74 13.95 17.72 14.46
C ARG A 74 14.43 18.26 15.82
N SER A 75 15.69 18.64 15.88
CA SER A 75 16.32 19.20 17.10
C SER A 75 15.92 20.65 17.38
N ASP A 76 15.32 21.34 16.40
CA ASP A 76 14.79 22.69 16.53
C ASP A 76 13.35 22.73 17.07
N LEU A 77 12.73 21.57 17.28
CA LEU A 77 11.44 21.39 17.91
C LEU A 77 11.60 20.72 19.28
N GLU A 78 10.71 21.06 20.21
CA GLU A 78 10.66 20.42 21.52
C GLU A 78 10.53 18.91 21.41
N ALA A 79 11.06 18.17 22.40
CA ALA A 79 11.03 16.70 22.36
C ALA A 79 9.61 16.13 22.31
N GLU A 80 8.68 16.82 22.97
CA GLU A 80 7.25 16.49 23.07
C GLU A 80 6.42 16.95 21.85
N HIS A 81 7.04 17.75 20.95
CA HIS A 81 6.35 18.22 19.76
C HIS A 81 5.88 17.02 18.91
N VAL A 82 4.66 17.11 18.37
CA VAL A 82 4.02 16.01 17.62
C VAL A 82 4.89 15.46 16.49
N PHE A 83 5.71 16.29 15.84
CA PHE A 83 6.67 15.87 14.84
C PHE A 83 7.69 14.86 15.37
N ASN A 84 8.14 15.01 16.61
CA ASN A 84 9.16 14.18 17.24
C ASN A 84 8.58 12.95 17.95
N ARG A 85 7.25 12.85 18.06
CA ARG A 85 6.54 11.74 18.71
C ARG A 85 6.86 10.43 18.01
N GLN A 86 7.33 9.44 18.77
CA GLN A 86 7.75 8.14 18.24
C GLN A 86 6.66 7.10 18.37
N LEU A 87 6.46 6.36 17.30
CA LEU A 87 5.53 5.25 17.17
C LEU A 87 6.30 3.98 16.84
N CYS A 88 5.78 2.83 17.24
CA CYS A 88 6.40 1.55 16.97
C CYS A 88 5.65 0.83 15.84
N SER A 89 6.37 0.37 14.84
CA SER A 89 5.85 -0.50 13.77
C SER A 89 6.64 -1.80 13.71
N SER A 90 5.94 -2.88 13.42
CA SER A 90 6.55 -4.19 13.25
C SER A 90 5.88 -4.98 12.14
N LYS A 91 6.69 -5.65 11.33
CA LYS A 91 6.24 -6.49 10.19
C LYS A 91 7.28 -7.50 9.80
N GLY A 92 6.88 -8.54 9.08
CA GLY A 92 7.76 -9.38 8.29
C GLY A 92 7.69 -8.97 6.81
N CYS A 93 8.77 -9.19 6.07
CA CYS A 93 8.81 -8.90 4.64
C CYS A 93 9.73 -9.89 3.93
N ILE A 94 9.29 -10.41 2.78
CA ILE A 94 10.17 -10.98 1.75
C ILE A 94 10.25 -10.00 0.58
N THR A 95 11.40 -9.98 -0.08
CA THR A 95 11.71 -9.11 -1.21
C THR A 95 11.60 -9.85 -2.53
N THR A 96 11.70 -9.14 -3.64
CA THR A 96 11.50 -9.66 -5.01
C THR A 96 12.31 -10.91 -5.32
N ASP A 97 13.56 -11.00 -4.86
CA ASP A 97 14.47 -12.13 -5.06
C ASP A 97 14.04 -13.40 -4.32
N GLN A 98 13.19 -13.26 -3.30
CA GLN A 98 12.61 -14.37 -2.53
C GLN A 98 11.24 -14.82 -3.07
N VAL A 99 10.64 -14.03 -3.97
CA VAL A 99 9.40 -14.40 -4.68
C VAL A 99 9.76 -15.40 -5.78
N PRO A 100 9.09 -16.58 -5.87
CA PRO A 100 9.39 -17.57 -6.89
C PRO A 100 9.37 -16.97 -8.30
N PRO A 101 10.34 -17.31 -9.18
CA PRO A 101 10.44 -16.71 -10.52
C PRO A 101 9.21 -16.93 -11.42
N ASP A 102 8.44 -17.98 -11.15
CA ASP A 102 7.21 -18.33 -11.85
C ASP A 102 5.94 -17.85 -11.12
N SER A 103 6.09 -17.08 -10.05
CA SER A 103 4.95 -16.48 -9.33
C SER A 103 4.10 -15.59 -10.22
N TYR A 104 2.80 -15.62 -9.99
CA TYR A 104 1.84 -14.71 -10.63
C TYR A 104 2.12 -13.23 -10.33
N LEU A 105 2.78 -12.91 -9.20
CA LEU A 105 3.16 -11.54 -8.86
C LEU A 105 4.11 -10.94 -9.90
N HIS A 106 5.10 -11.72 -10.38
CA HIS A 106 5.98 -11.29 -11.46
C HIS A 106 5.22 -11.05 -12.77
N THR A 107 4.25 -11.93 -13.09
CA THR A 107 3.45 -11.76 -14.31
C THR A 107 2.63 -10.47 -14.27
N VAL A 108 2.01 -10.15 -13.14
CA VAL A 108 1.24 -8.90 -12.97
C VAL A 108 2.16 -7.69 -13.00
N TYR A 109 3.24 -7.70 -12.22
CA TYR A 109 4.18 -6.57 -12.12
C TYR A 109 4.80 -6.22 -13.47
N ASN A 110 5.22 -7.24 -14.25
CA ASN A 110 5.89 -7.06 -15.54
C ASN A 110 4.92 -6.81 -16.70
N ALA A 111 3.60 -6.94 -16.50
CA ALA A 111 2.63 -6.69 -17.54
C ALA A 111 2.57 -5.21 -17.92
N GLU A 112 2.99 -4.88 -19.14
CA GLU A 112 2.99 -3.49 -19.65
C GLU A 112 1.60 -2.86 -19.57
N ILE A 113 0.56 -3.60 -19.86
CA ILE A 113 -0.82 -3.16 -19.79
C ILE A 113 -1.25 -2.80 -18.35
N PHE A 114 -0.81 -3.56 -17.35
CA PHE A 114 -1.06 -3.24 -15.95
C PHE A 114 -0.33 -1.96 -15.56
N ARG A 115 0.92 -1.80 -15.99
CA ARG A 115 1.72 -0.58 -15.73
C ARG A 115 1.10 0.66 -16.38
N GLN A 116 0.60 0.54 -17.62
CA GLN A 116 -0.12 1.62 -18.32
C GLN A 116 -1.42 1.99 -17.61
N PHE A 117 -2.18 0.99 -17.15
CA PHE A 117 -3.38 1.21 -16.35
C PHE A 117 -3.06 1.98 -15.06
N ILE A 118 -2.04 1.55 -14.30
CA ILE A 118 -1.65 2.25 -13.07
C ILE A 118 -1.22 3.68 -13.39
N ALA A 119 -0.42 3.90 -14.45
CA ALA A 119 -0.03 5.25 -14.90
C ALA A 119 -1.27 6.13 -15.13
N ALA A 120 -2.25 5.64 -15.87
CA ALA A 120 -3.49 6.37 -16.13
C ALA A 120 -4.26 6.68 -14.84
N VAL A 121 -4.34 5.73 -13.90
CA VAL A 121 -5.07 5.90 -12.62
C VAL A 121 -4.40 6.90 -11.69
N VAL A 122 -3.08 6.97 -11.68
CA VAL A 122 -2.36 7.96 -10.84
C VAL A 122 -2.19 9.32 -11.52
N GLY A 123 -2.54 9.41 -12.81
CA GLY A 123 -2.48 10.65 -13.59
C GLY A 123 -1.10 10.94 -14.18
N GLU A 124 -0.28 9.90 -14.35
CA GLU A 124 1.04 9.97 -14.93
C GLU A 124 1.05 9.53 -16.39
N ASN A 125 1.91 10.13 -17.21
CA ASN A 125 2.07 9.73 -18.62
C ASN A 125 2.71 8.34 -18.76
N LYS A 126 3.58 7.97 -17.83
CA LYS A 126 4.33 6.72 -17.83
C LYS A 126 4.85 6.39 -16.44
N LEU A 127 4.82 5.11 -16.10
CA LEU A 127 5.53 4.55 -14.94
C LEU A 127 6.70 3.68 -15.42
N TYR A 128 7.74 3.65 -14.62
CA TYR A 128 8.93 2.85 -14.84
C TYR A 128 8.99 1.73 -13.81
N GLU A 129 9.69 0.66 -14.13
CA GLU A 129 10.01 -0.37 -13.15
C GLU A 129 10.87 0.24 -12.04
N TYR A 130 10.69 -0.29 -10.83
CA TYR A 130 11.48 0.16 -9.70
C TYR A 130 12.96 -0.19 -9.93
N ALA A 131 13.84 0.80 -9.76
CA ALA A 131 15.26 0.63 -10.09
C ALA A 131 15.98 -0.34 -9.14
N ASP A 132 15.52 -0.47 -7.89
CA ASP A 132 16.05 -1.44 -6.94
C ASP A 132 15.40 -2.82 -7.20
N PRO A 133 16.18 -3.82 -7.64
CA PRO A 133 15.65 -5.13 -7.99
C PRO A 133 15.09 -5.91 -6.79
N LEU A 134 15.40 -5.50 -5.56
CA LEU A 134 14.89 -6.14 -4.35
C LEU A 134 13.55 -5.56 -3.91
N SER A 135 13.20 -4.36 -4.35
CA SER A 135 12.04 -3.61 -3.84
C SER A 135 10.85 -3.53 -4.80
N SER A 136 10.93 -4.16 -5.98
CA SER A 136 9.87 -4.11 -6.98
C SER A 136 8.61 -4.88 -6.56
N ILE A 137 8.77 -5.99 -5.83
CA ILE A 137 7.69 -6.76 -5.23
C ILE A 137 8.06 -7.05 -3.78
N ASN A 138 7.17 -6.71 -2.85
CA ASN A 138 7.34 -7.02 -1.45
C ASN A 138 6.10 -7.77 -0.94
N VAL A 139 6.30 -8.89 -0.26
CA VAL A 139 5.21 -9.60 0.43
C VAL A 139 5.36 -9.39 1.92
N HIS A 140 4.38 -8.73 2.51
CA HIS A 140 4.38 -8.40 3.93
C HIS A 140 3.63 -9.44 4.74
N PHE A 141 4.19 -9.76 5.91
CA PHE A 141 3.58 -10.62 6.91
C PHE A 141 3.30 -9.82 8.18
N ALA A 142 2.13 -10.03 8.75
CA ALA A 142 1.78 -9.53 10.07
C ALA A 142 1.36 -10.71 10.96
N SER A 143 2.14 -10.98 11.99
CA SER A 143 1.80 -11.93 13.05
C SER A 143 0.98 -11.24 14.14
N GLU A 144 0.46 -12.02 15.10
CA GLU A 144 -0.25 -11.46 16.24
C GLU A 144 0.58 -10.38 16.96
N GLY A 145 -0.04 -9.24 17.21
CA GLY A 145 0.59 -8.09 17.87
C GLY A 145 1.48 -7.23 16.95
N GLN A 146 1.62 -7.59 15.67
CA GLN A 146 2.35 -6.75 14.71
C GLN A 146 1.40 -5.76 14.01
N GLU A 147 1.87 -4.54 13.83
CA GLU A 147 1.15 -3.49 13.13
C GLU A 147 2.09 -2.51 12.43
N LEU A 148 1.59 -1.86 11.39
CA LEU A 148 2.18 -0.64 10.84
C LEU A 148 1.44 0.54 11.49
N ASN A 149 2.14 1.29 12.35
CA ASN A 149 1.54 2.41 13.05
C ASN A 149 1.39 3.64 12.16
N TRP A 150 0.73 4.68 12.65
CA TRP A 150 0.43 5.89 11.91
C TRP A 150 1.64 6.49 11.20
N HIS A 151 1.53 6.70 9.89
CA HIS A 151 2.55 7.35 9.08
C HIS A 151 1.98 7.95 7.80
N PHE A 152 2.78 8.78 7.17
CA PHE A 152 2.61 9.20 5.78
C PHE A 152 3.64 8.47 4.92
N ASP A 153 3.27 8.13 3.70
CA ASP A 153 4.23 7.57 2.74
C ASP A 153 5.24 8.62 2.26
N ASN A 154 6.43 8.17 1.88
CA ASN A 154 7.40 8.98 1.14
C ASN A 154 7.01 9.10 -0.34
N SER A 155 6.44 8.04 -0.91
CA SER A 155 5.92 8.03 -2.28
C SER A 155 4.52 8.65 -2.35
N GLU A 156 4.17 9.17 -3.53
CA GLU A 156 2.87 9.81 -3.72
C GLU A 156 1.71 8.83 -3.60
N PHE A 157 1.91 7.61 -4.09
CA PHE A 157 0.92 6.53 -4.02
C PHE A 157 1.57 5.19 -3.69
N ALA A 158 0.79 4.31 -3.11
CA ALA A 158 1.11 2.91 -2.88
C ALA A 158 0.14 2.01 -3.65
N ILE A 159 0.63 0.86 -4.10
CA ILE A 159 -0.16 -0.19 -4.76
C ILE A 159 -0.04 -1.44 -3.91
N THR A 160 -1.17 -1.97 -3.48
CA THR A 160 -1.19 -3.17 -2.65
C THR A 160 -2.22 -4.18 -3.15
N LEU A 161 -1.91 -5.46 -2.95
CA LEU A 161 -2.81 -6.58 -3.17
C LEU A 161 -2.99 -7.30 -1.83
N LEU A 162 -4.21 -7.37 -1.32
CA LEU A 162 -4.47 -8.18 -0.14
C LEU A 162 -4.56 -9.65 -0.55
N LEU A 163 -3.69 -10.49 -0.02
CA LEU A 163 -3.68 -11.92 -0.30
C LEU A 163 -4.48 -12.71 0.74
N GLN A 164 -4.39 -12.33 2.02
CA GLN A 164 -5.05 -13.04 3.12
C GLN A 164 -5.63 -12.06 4.13
N SER A 165 -6.88 -12.27 4.52
CA SER A 165 -7.50 -11.49 5.60
C SER A 165 -6.91 -11.83 6.95
N PRO A 166 -6.75 -10.86 7.86
CA PRO A 166 -6.36 -11.13 9.23
C PRO A 166 -7.44 -11.96 9.94
N LYS A 167 -7.04 -12.79 10.89
CA LYS A 167 -7.97 -13.56 11.74
C LYS A 167 -8.74 -12.65 12.70
N ALA A 168 -8.09 -11.58 13.16
CA ALA A 168 -8.67 -10.54 14.00
C ALA A 168 -7.85 -9.25 13.87
N GLY A 169 -8.46 -8.08 14.05
CA GLY A 169 -7.79 -6.79 13.93
C GLY A 169 -7.36 -6.46 12.50
N GLY A 170 -6.20 -5.81 12.34
CA GLY A 170 -5.57 -5.55 11.04
C GLY A 170 -6.40 -4.68 10.10
N ARG A 171 -7.07 -3.66 10.61
CA ARG A 171 -7.82 -2.69 9.80
C ARG A 171 -6.87 -1.70 9.17
N PHE A 172 -7.12 -1.37 7.90
CA PHE A 172 -6.48 -0.21 7.28
C PHE A 172 -7.28 1.03 7.64
N GLU A 173 -6.69 1.89 8.47
CA GLU A 173 -7.27 3.15 8.92
C GLU A 173 -6.53 4.32 8.30
N TYR A 174 -7.26 5.39 7.92
CA TYR A 174 -6.65 6.55 7.29
C TYR A 174 -7.42 7.84 7.55
N VAL A 175 -6.69 8.96 7.46
CA VAL A 175 -7.24 10.31 7.42
C VAL A 175 -6.77 10.96 6.13
N LYS A 176 -7.70 11.14 5.19
CA LYS A 176 -7.45 11.66 3.86
C LYS A 176 -6.97 13.11 3.90
N ASP A 177 -5.97 13.43 3.05
CA ASP A 177 -5.46 14.79 2.80
C ASP A 177 -5.18 15.58 4.09
N LEU A 178 -4.63 14.90 5.11
CA LEU A 178 -4.35 15.50 6.42
C LEU A 178 -3.21 16.51 6.37
N ARG A 179 -2.26 16.35 5.44
CA ARG A 179 -1.18 17.33 5.17
C ARG A 179 -1.13 17.71 3.68
N ARG A 180 -0.36 18.74 3.37
CA ARG A 180 -0.01 19.16 2.01
C ARG A 180 1.50 19.29 1.90
N ALA A 181 2.17 18.15 1.69
CA ALA A 181 3.62 18.06 1.70
C ALA A 181 4.29 18.97 0.65
N GLU A 182 3.64 19.20 -0.50
CA GLU A 182 4.12 20.07 -1.59
C GLU A 182 4.11 21.56 -1.21
N GLN A 183 3.35 21.94 -0.18
CA GLN A 183 3.22 23.31 0.34
C GLN A 183 3.92 23.48 1.70
N ASP A 184 4.69 22.46 2.15
CA ASP A 184 5.30 22.40 3.48
C ASP A 184 4.29 22.56 4.63
N ASP A 185 3.01 22.30 4.36
CA ASP A 185 1.93 22.32 5.35
C ASP A 185 1.83 20.92 5.99
N MET A 186 2.46 20.75 7.14
CA MET A 186 2.51 19.49 7.89
C MET A 186 1.29 19.28 8.79
N ASN A 187 0.43 20.30 8.97
CA ASN A 187 -0.79 20.23 9.77
C ASN A 187 -0.58 19.56 11.15
N TYR A 188 0.36 20.05 11.93
CA TYR A 188 0.72 19.46 13.22
C TYR A 188 -0.48 19.30 14.16
N ALA A 189 -1.39 20.26 14.20
CA ALA A 189 -2.59 20.18 15.04
C ALA A 189 -3.54 19.03 14.61
N GLY A 190 -3.71 18.82 13.31
CA GLY A 190 -4.52 17.71 12.78
C GLY A 190 -3.87 16.35 13.07
N VAL A 191 -2.55 16.26 12.89
CA VAL A 191 -1.79 15.05 13.23
C VAL A 191 -1.88 14.72 14.72
N GLU A 192 -1.71 15.71 15.58
CA GLU A 192 -1.85 15.54 17.03
C GLU A 192 -3.25 15.04 17.41
N ALA A 193 -4.29 15.59 16.78
CA ALA A 193 -5.67 15.15 17.03
C ALA A 193 -5.89 13.67 16.66
N VAL A 194 -5.26 13.18 15.59
CA VAL A 194 -5.32 11.76 15.21
C VAL A 194 -4.56 10.90 16.22
N LEU A 195 -3.33 11.28 16.57
CA LEU A 195 -2.48 10.53 17.50
C LEU A 195 -3.07 10.49 18.91
N ASP A 196 -3.84 11.50 19.30
CA ASP A 196 -4.53 11.59 20.59
C ASP A 196 -5.94 11.01 20.56
N GLU A 197 -6.33 10.32 19.47
CA GLU A 197 -7.64 9.71 19.26
C GLU A 197 -8.82 10.71 19.36
N LYS A 198 -8.55 11.99 19.12
CA LYS A 198 -9.56 13.07 19.09
C LYS A 198 -10.22 13.23 17.72
N ALA A 199 -9.58 12.74 16.66
CA ALA A 199 -10.10 12.67 15.30
C ALA A 199 -10.44 11.23 14.93
N MET A 200 -11.60 11.03 14.30
CA MET A 200 -12.05 9.69 13.86
C MET A 200 -11.50 9.39 12.47
N PRO A 201 -10.68 8.35 12.30
CA PRO A 201 -10.23 7.91 10.98
C PRO A 201 -11.34 7.22 10.20
N SER A 202 -11.21 7.23 8.88
CA SER A 202 -11.92 6.31 7.99
C SER A 202 -11.20 4.97 7.99
N TYR A 203 -11.90 3.89 7.58
CA TYR A 203 -11.27 2.59 7.41
C TYR A 203 -11.71 1.93 6.11
N LEU A 204 -10.82 1.14 5.53
CA LEU A 204 -11.12 0.33 4.36
C LEU A 204 -11.52 -1.09 4.79
N LYS A 205 -12.64 -1.55 4.25
CA LYS A 205 -12.96 -2.98 4.25
C LYS A 205 -12.39 -3.58 2.98
N VAL A 206 -11.33 -4.38 3.12
CA VAL A 206 -10.63 -5.01 2.00
C VAL A 206 -10.71 -6.52 2.16
N GLU A 207 -11.01 -7.22 1.07
CA GLU A 207 -11.07 -8.69 1.02
C GLU A 207 -9.90 -9.23 0.18
N PRO A 208 -9.50 -10.51 0.36
CA PRO A 208 -8.46 -11.12 -0.45
C PRO A 208 -8.74 -10.97 -1.95
N GLY A 209 -7.68 -10.71 -2.73
CA GLY A 209 -7.77 -10.46 -4.16
C GLY A 209 -8.07 -9.02 -4.54
N THR A 210 -8.27 -8.12 -3.58
CA THR A 210 -8.50 -6.69 -3.86
C THR A 210 -7.20 -5.97 -4.20
N LEU A 211 -7.20 -5.27 -5.33
CA LEU A 211 -6.17 -4.26 -5.64
C LEU A 211 -6.57 -2.94 -4.99
N VAL A 212 -5.64 -2.34 -4.25
CA VAL A 212 -5.81 -1.02 -3.61
C VAL A 212 -4.72 -0.08 -4.12
N LEU A 213 -5.13 1.10 -4.58
CA LEU A 213 -4.25 2.24 -4.81
C LEU A 213 -4.58 3.31 -3.77
N PHE A 214 -3.56 3.81 -3.09
CA PHE A 214 -3.73 4.76 -1.99
C PHE A 214 -2.76 5.92 -2.11
N ARG A 215 -3.25 7.16 -1.92
CA ARG A 215 -2.43 8.40 -1.96
C ARG A 215 -1.86 8.69 -0.57
N GLY A 216 -0.86 7.89 -0.16
CA GLY A 216 -0.32 7.88 1.19
C GLY A 216 0.54 9.09 1.56
N ARG A 217 1.05 9.86 0.57
CA ARG A 217 1.92 11.01 0.84
C ARG A 217 1.24 12.11 1.69
N ASN A 218 -0.02 12.38 1.43
CA ASN A 218 -0.77 13.42 2.14
C ASN A 218 -1.86 12.85 3.06
N SER A 219 -2.12 11.55 3.00
CA SER A 219 -3.11 10.87 3.82
C SER A 219 -2.41 10.01 4.88
N MET A 220 -2.58 10.38 6.14
CA MET A 220 -2.03 9.66 7.28
C MET A 220 -2.76 8.34 7.45
N HIS A 221 -2.04 7.22 7.63
CA HIS A 221 -2.64 5.89 7.68
C HIS A 221 -1.87 4.92 8.57
N ARG A 222 -2.57 3.86 8.96
CA ARG A 222 -2.02 2.70 9.70
C ARG A 222 -2.74 1.41 9.35
#